data_9191f89764c9dd14c7d4734b54d42764
#
_entry.id   9191f89764c9dd14c7d4734b54d42764
#
_cell.length_a   1.000
_cell.length_b   1.000
_cell.length_c   1.000
_cell.angle_alpha   90.00
_cell.angle_beta   90.00
_cell.angle_gamma   90.00
#
_symmetry.space_group_name_H-M   'P 1'
#
loop_
_entity.id
_entity.type
_entity.pdbx_description
1 polymer ?
#
loop_
_entity_poly.entity_id
_entity_poly.type
_entity_poly.pdbx_seq_one_letter_code
_entity_poly.pdbx_strand_id
1 'polypeptide(L)'
;MFFGGQYNHLIVRRLAELGVETGPISANTPPEEIDADALVMGGGPQSVPADLPKMGFALEFVRSGIPLLGICLSHHVIAHAMGGKVGAARVPEFGEAEVEVLKDSPLFEGVPRRFVAWESHNDEVLEPPPRALVTASSEFCGVQALEFEERALFGVQFHPEVSHTQFGVRILENFLRAAKR
;
A
#
# COMPACT_ATOMS: atom_id res chain seq x y z
N MET A 1 2.07 10.33 -2.29
CA MET A 1 1.66 11.10 -1.09
C MET A 1 2.39 10.56 0.13
N PHE A 2 2.84 11.42 1.05
CA PHE A 2 3.74 11.03 2.14
C PHE A 2 3.20 11.45 3.51
N PHE A 3 3.35 10.55 4.48
CA PHE A 3 2.94 10.76 5.88
C PHE A 3 4.13 10.73 6.86
N GLY A 4 5.35 11.08 6.39
CA GLY A 4 6.55 11.13 7.22
C GLY A 4 7.26 9.79 7.43
N GLY A 5 6.92 8.78 6.67
CA GLY A 5 7.58 7.47 6.71
C GLY A 5 9.04 7.55 6.21
N GLN A 6 9.90 6.76 6.82
CA GLN A 6 11.35 6.78 6.55
C GLN A 6 11.72 6.34 5.13
N TYR A 7 10.89 5.54 4.44
CA TYR A 7 11.17 5.01 3.09
C TYR A 7 10.49 5.78 1.96
N ASN A 8 9.70 6.82 2.26
CA ASN A 8 8.88 7.53 1.26
C ASN A 8 9.70 8.11 0.09
N HIS A 9 10.95 8.55 0.34
CA HIS A 9 11.85 9.03 -0.71
C HIS A 9 12.22 7.93 -1.73
N LEU A 10 12.22 6.66 -1.30
CA LEU A 10 12.49 5.51 -2.19
C LEU A 10 11.34 5.28 -3.17
N ILE A 11 10.09 5.59 -2.80
CA ILE A 11 8.93 5.48 -3.69
C ILE A 11 9.15 6.35 -4.93
N VAL A 12 9.46 7.64 -4.75
CA VAL A 12 9.72 8.55 -5.89
C VAL A 12 10.87 8.04 -6.74
N ARG A 13 11.95 7.60 -6.11
CA ARG A 13 13.11 7.06 -6.81
C ARG A 13 12.75 5.85 -7.67
N ARG A 14 12.02 4.86 -7.10
CA ARG A 14 11.63 3.64 -7.83
C ARG A 14 10.68 3.94 -8.99
N LEU A 15 9.72 4.85 -8.80
CA LEU A 15 8.83 5.27 -9.88
C LEU A 15 9.59 5.98 -11.01
N ALA A 16 10.54 6.86 -10.68
CA ALA A 16 11.41 7.51 -11.66
C ALA A 16 12.29 6.50 -12.42
N GLU A 17 12.85 5.48 -11.74
CA GLU A 17 13.61 4.39 -12.36
C GLU A 17 12.74 3.56 -13.34
N LEU A 18 11.42 3.51 -13.15
CA LEU A 18 10.44 2.90 -14.06
C LEU A 18 10.05 3.83 -15.23
N GLY A 19 10.61 5.03 -15.30
CA GLY A 19 10.43 5.96 -16.42
C GLY A 19 9.09 6.70 -16.42
N VAL A 20 8.40 6.79 -15.29
CA VAL A 20 7.17 7.58 -15.15
C VAL A 20 7.48 8.95 -14.57
N GLU A 21 6.76 9.98 -15.05
CA GLU A 21 6.79 11.30 -14.41
C GLU A 21 6.18 11.16 -13.01
N THR A 22 6.90 11.63 -12.00
CA THR A 22 6.49 11.46 -10.61
C THR A 22 6.93 12.63 -9.74
N GLY A 23 6.12 12.97 -8.73
CA GLY A 23 6.43 14.01 -7.78
C GLY A 23 5.70 13.80 -6.44
N PRO A 24 6.16 14.46 -5.37
CA PRO A 24 5.50 14.41 -4.09
C PRO A 24 4.19 15.22 -4.11
N ILE A 25 3.15 14.66 -3.49
CA ILE A 25 1.86 15.33 -3.28
C ILE A 25 1.65 15.51 -1.78
N SER A 26 1.21 16.70 -1.38
CA SER A 26 0.82 16.96 0.01
C SER A 26 -0.49 16.26 0.35
N ALA A 27 -0.57 15.67 1.52
CA ALA A 27 -1.82 15.11 2.03
C ALA A 27 -2.91 16.17 2.28
N ASN A 28 -2.53 17.46 2.35
CA ASN A 28 -3.46 18.58 2.52
C ASN A 28 -3.95 19.17 1.19
N THR A 29 -3.53 18.63 0.04
CA THR A 29 -4.08 19.01 -1.26
C THR A 29 -5.34 18.19 -1.51
N PRO A 30 -6.49 18.81 -1.83
CA PRO A 30 -7.72 18.09 -2.14
C PRO A 30 -7.56 17.19 -3.37
N PRO A 31 -8.20 16.01 -3.43
CA PRO A 31 -8.08 15.11 -4.57
C PRO A 31 -8.46 15.73 -5.92
N GLU A 32 -9.42 16.63 -5.94
CA GLU A 32 -9.89 17.33 -7.14
C GLU A 32 -8.87 18.32 -7.74
N GLU A 33 -7.85 18.69 -6.98
CA GLU A 33 -6.75 19.54 -7.46
C GLU A 33 -5.57 18.72 -8.00
N ILE A 34 -5.65 17.38 -7.93
CA ILE A 34 -4.57 16.50 -8.36
C ILE A 34 -4.78 16.07 -9.82
N ASP A 35 -3.84 16.42 -10.66
CA ASP A 35 -3.73 15.94 -12.04
C ASP A 35 -2.70 14.80 -12.09
N ALA A 36 -3.17 13.57 -11.89
CA ALA A 36 -2.32 12.36 -11.92
C ALA A 36 -3.14 11.14 -12.36
N ASP A 37 -2.53 10.30 -13.20
CA ASP A 37 -3.13 9.04 -13.68
C ASP A 37 -3.21 7.97 -12.59
N ALA A 38 -2.34 8.02 -11.59
CA ALA A 38 -2.27 7.09 -10.48
C ALA A 38 -1.59 7.69 -9.26
N LEU A 39 -1.85 7.14 -8.08
CA LEU A 39 -1.31 7.60 -6.81
C LEU A 39 -0.65 6.45 -6.04
N VAL A 40 0.53 6.71 -5.49
CA VAL A 40 1.14 5.87 -4.46
C VAL A 40 1.13 6.63 -3.13
N MET A 41 0.47 6.06 -2.14
CA MET A 41 0.43 6.57 -0.77
C MET A 41 1.39 5.76 0.09
N GLY A 42 2.37 6.43 0.69
CA GLY A 42 3.45 5.79 1.43
C GLY A 42 3.13 5.50 2.90
N GLY A 43 4.14 4.98 3.59
CA GLY A 43 4.09 4.72 5.02
C GLY A 43 4.24 5.97 5.89
N GLY A 44 4.05 5.79 7.19
CA GLY A 44 4.21 6.82 8.20
C GLY A 44 4.10 6.26 9.63
N PRO A 45 4.42 7.07 10.66
CA PRO A 45 4.40 6.64 12.05
C PRO A 45 3.01 6.71 12.72
N GLN A 46 1.98 7.15 11.97
CA GLN A 46 0.63 7.30 12.50
C GLN A 46 -0.04 5.93 12.69
N SER A 47 -1.04 5.90 13.58
CA SER A 47 -1.93 4.74 13.79
C SER A 47 -3.34 5.06 13.33
N VAL A 48 -3.97 4.09 12.62
CA VAL A 48 -5.33 4.21 12.11
C VAL A 48 -6.28 3.43 13.05
N PRO A 49 -7.42 4.01 13.45
CA PRO A 49 -8.00 5.30 13.04
C PRO A 49 -7.58 6.52 13.86
N ALA A 50 -6.79 6.36 14.91
CA ALA A 50 -6.54 7.40 15.91
C ALA A 50 -5.96 8.70 15.34
N ASP A 51 -5.05 8.61 14.38
CA ASP A 51 -4.34 9.75 13.80
C ASP A 51 -4.93 10.25 12.47
N LEU A 52 -6.03 9.66 11.99
CA LEU A 52 -6.68 10.08 10.74
C LEU A 52 -6.96 11.58 10.66
N PRO A 53 -7.38 12.28 11.74
CA PRO A 53 -7.60 13.72 11.70
C PRO A 53 -6.34 14.54 11.35
N LYS A 54 -5.15 13.95 11.47
CA LYS A 54 -3.86 14.60 11.16
C LYS A 54 -3.35 14.22 9.75
N MET A 55 -4.08 13.40 9.01
CA MET A 55 -3.62 12.84 7.73
C MET A 55 -4.23 13.55 6.51
N GLY A 56 -4.76 14.76 6.70
CA GLY A 56 -5.34 15.57 5.62
C GLY A 56 -6.46 14.81 4.89
N PHE A 57 -6.40 14.81 3.56
CA PHE A 57 -7.41 14.18 2.68
C PHE A 57 -7.15 12.69 2.40
N ALA A 58 -6.45 11.96 3.30
CA ALA A 58 -6.08 10.56 3.07
C ALA A 58 -7.30 9.65 2.75
N LEU A 59 -8.42 9.82 3.47
CA LEU A 59 -9.65 9.05 3.24
C LEU A 59 -10.33 9.42 1.92
N GLU A 60 -10.33 10.71 1.57
CA GLU A 60 -10.89 11.25 0.34
C GLU A 60 -10.13 10.73 -0.87
N PHE A 61 -8.80 10.62 -0.79
CA PHE A 61 -7.99 10.01 -1.84
C PHE A 61 -8.35 8.53 -2.06
N VAL A 62 -8.57 7.75 -1.00
CA VAL A 62 -9.04 6.37 -1.15
C VAL A 62 -10.39 6.32 -1.86
N ARG A 63 -11.25 7.30 -1.68
CA ARG A 63 -12.61 7.36 -2.25
C ARG A 63 -12.68 8.06 -3.61
N SER A 64 -11.64 8.78 -4.03
CA SER A 64 -11.63 9.61 -5.23
C SER A 64 -11.83 8.85 -6.55
N GLY A 65 -11.51 7.55 -6.56
CA GLY A 65 -11.52 6.74 -7.77
C GLY A 65 -10.21 6.76 -8.55
N ILE A 66 -9.26 7.61 -8.20
CA ILE A 66 -7.90 7.58 -8.76
C ILE A 66 -7.27 6.21 -8.47
N PRO A 67 -6.67 5.52 -9.46
CA PRO A 67 -5.90 4.30 -9.23
C PRO A 67 -4.89 4.49 -8.11
N LEU A 68 -4.90 3.62 -7.08
CA LEU A 68 -4.16 3.85 -5.86
C LEU A 68 -3.50 2.60 -5.31
N LEU A 69 -2.20 2.71 -4.97
CA LEU A 69 -1.45 1.75 -4.17
C LEU A 69 -1.13 2.36 -2.81
N GLY A 70 -1.63 1.75 -1.74
CA GLY A 70 -1.28 2.09 -0.35
C GLY A 70 -0.20 1.16 0.19
N ILE A 71 0.86 1.75 0.76
CA ILE A 71 1.99 1.03 1.35
C ILE A 71 1.99 1.21 2.87
N CYS A 72 2.07 0.13 3.63
CA CYS A 72 2.17 0.09 5.09
C CYS A 72 1.03 0.90 5.76
N LEU A 73 1.28 2.05 6.33
CA LEU A 73 0.25 2.92 6.91
C LEU A 73 -0.92 3.15 5.94
N SER A 74 -0.63 3.41 4.67
CA SER A 74 -1.68 3.68 3.67
C SER A 74 -2.49 2.43 3.29
N HIS A 75 -1.95 1.23 3.46
CA HIS A 75 -2.72 -0.02 3.44
C HIS A 75 -3.77 -0.02 4.56
N HIS A 76 -3.41 0.43 5.76
CA HIS A 76 -4.34 0.58 6.89
C HIS A 76 -5.42 1.64 6.60
N VAL A 77 -5.03 2.77 5.98
CA VAL A 77 -5.99 3.81 5.56
C VAL A 77 -7.01 3.25 4.57
N ILE A 78 -6.56 2.49 3.57
CA ILE A 78 -7.44 1.83 2.60
C ILE A 78 -8.38 0.86 3.32
N ALA A 79 -7.85 -0.02 4.17
CA ALA A 79 -8.65 -0.99 4.89
C ALA A 79 -9.73 -0.30 5.73
N HIS A 80 -9.37 0.73 6.49
CA HIS A 80 -10.32 1.49 7.32
C HIS A 80 -11.36 2.23 6.47
N ALA A 81 -10.94 2.95 5.43
CA ALA A 81 -11.83 3.72 4.56
C ALA A 81 -12.90 2.84 3.87
N MET A 82 -12.56 1.58 3.64
CA MET A 82 -13.42 0.60 2.97
C MET A 82 -14.20 -0.30 3.95
N GLY A 83 -14.15 -0.01 5.27
CA GLY A 83 -14.94 -0.67 6.30
C GLY A 83 -14.28 -1.86 6.99
N GLY A 84 -12.98 -2.04 6.83
CA GLY A 84 -12.17 -2.99 7.59
C GLY A 84 -11.80 -2.48 8.98
N LYS A 85 -11.18 -3.32 9.79
CA LYS A 85 -10.65 -2.97 11.10
C LYS A 85 -9.13 -3.03 11.10
N VAL A 86 -8.52 -2.00 11.66
CA VAL A 86 -7.07 -1.86 11.86
C VAL A 86 -6.79 -1.73 13.35
N GLY A 87 -5.69 -2.25 13.80
CA GLY A 87 -5.26 -2.15 15.19
C GLY A 87 -3.88 -2.75 15.40
N ALA A 88 -3.44 -2.78 16.65
CA ALA A 88 -2.14 -3.31 17.03
C ALA A 88 -1.99 -4.77 16.56
N ALA A 89 -0.88 -5.05 15.88
CA ALA A 89 -0.54 -6.39 15.46
C ALA A 89 -0.29 -7.30 16.67
N ARG A 90 -0.70 -8.56 16.54
CA ARG A 90 -0.39 -9.56 17.56
C ARG A 90 1.12 -9.76 17.70
N VAL A 91 1.82 -9.73 16.58
CA VAL A 91 3.29 -9.78 16.51
C VAL A 91 3.73 -8.69 15.54
N PRO A 92 4.32 -7.59 16.02
CA PRO A 92 4.91 -6.57 15.13
C PRO A 92 6.03 -7.18 14.26
N GLU A 93 6.07 -6.78 12.99
CA GLU A 93 7.08 -7.27 12.06
C GLU A 93 8.07 -6.15 11.68
N PHE A 94 9.37 -6.43 11.85
CA PHE A 94 10.46 -5.53 11.49
C PHE A 94 11.59 -6.32 10.82
N GLY A 95 12.00 -5.89 9.62
CA GLY A 95 13.03 -6.57 8.85
C GLY A 95 12.43 -7.48 7.78
N GLU A 96 13.10 -8.60 7.51
CA GLU A 96 12.70 -9.56 6.49
C GLU A 96 11.60 -10.50 7.00
N ALA A 97 10.54 -10.66 6.21
CA ALA A 97 9.49 -11.65 6.42
C ALA A 97 9.18 -12.40 5.11
N GLU A 98 8.84 -13.67 5.21
CA GLU A 98 8.35 -14.44 4.06
C GLU A 98 6.87 -14.12 3.84
N VAL A 99 6.55 -13.64 2.66
CA VAL A 99 5.18 -13.35 2.20
C VAL A 99 4.73 -14.43 1.23
N GLU A 100 3.54 -14.99 1.46
CA GLU A 100 2.89 -15.94 0.57
C GLU A 100 1.75 -15.28 -0.20
N VAL A 101 1.81 -15.36 -1.54
CA VAL A 101 0.73 -14.96 -2.44
C VAL A 101 -0.36 -16.04 -2.39
N LEU A 102 -1.54 -15.67 -1.95
CA LEU A 102 -2.67 -16.58 -1.73
C LEU A 102 -3.55 -16.76 -2.97
N LYS A 103 -3.64 -15.70 -3.79
CA LYS A 103 -4.53 -15.63 -4.96
C LYS A 103 -3.85 -14.91 -6.11
N ASP A 104 -4.27 -15.23 -7.32
CA ASP A 104 -3.86 -14.49 -8.50
C ASP A 104 -4.32 -13.03 -8.38
N SER A 105 -3.41 -12.12 -8.69
CA SER A 105 -3.60 -10.68 -8.60
C SER A 105 -2.77 -9.99 -9.68
N PRO A 106 -3.31 -8.96 -10.34
CA PRO A 106 -2.51 -8.12 -11.22
C PRO A 106 -1.23 -7.59 -10.57
N LEU A 107 -1.29 -7.32 -9.26
CA LEU A 107 -0.15 -6.80 -8.50
C LEU A 107 1.02 -7.81 -8.41
N PHE A 108 0.72 -9.10 -8.37
CA PHE A 108 1.72 -10.18 -8.22
C PHE A 108 2.05 -10.92 -9.53
N GLU A 109 1.68 -10.37 -10.69
CA GLU A 109 2.03 -10.97 -11.98
C GLU A 109 3.55 -11.09 -12.16
N GLY A 110 4.03 -12.34 -12.35
CA GLY A 110 5.46 -12.64 -12.47
C GLY A 110 6.25 -12.60 -11.15
N VAL A 111 5.55 -12.51 -10.01
CA VAL A 111 6.13 -12.67 -8.68
C VAL A 111 5.94 -14.13 -8.23
N PRO A 112 6.96 -14.80 -7.67
CA PRO A 112 6.81 -16.15 -7.11
C PRO A 112 5.76 -16.20 -6.01
N ARG A 113 5.18 -17.39 -5.79
CA ARG A 113 4.17 -17.59 -4.74
C ARG A 113 4.70 -17.28 -3.33
N ARG A 114 6.00 -17.39 -3.11
CA ARG A 114 6.68 -16.98 -1.88
C ARG A 114 7.87 -16.12 -2.20
N PHE A 115 8.02 -15.04 -1.46
CA PHE A 115 9.13 -14.11 -1.59
C PHE A 115 9.42 -13.42 -0.26
N VAL A 116 10.64 -12.91 -0.09
CA VAL A 116 11.01 -12.14 1.10
C VAL A 116 10.66 -10.68 0.87
N ALA A 117 9.97 -10.08 1.83
CA ALA A 117 9.63 -8.66 1.86
C ALA A 117 10.18 -7.96 3.11
N TRP A 118 10.36 -6.65 3.02
CA TRP A 118 10.79 -5.82 4.13
C TRP A 118 9.58 -5.26 4.87
N GLU A 119 9.50 -5.54 6.15
CA GLU A 119 8.44 -5.11 7.06
C GLU A 119 8.92 -4.03 8.02
N SER A 120 8.01 -3.15 8.41
CA SER A 120 8.24 -2.14 9.44
C SER A 120 6.90 -1.63 10.00
N HIS A 121 6.19 -2.47 10.78
CA HIS A 121 4.88 -2.11 11.30
C HIS A 121 4.59 -2.66 12.70
N ASN A 122 3.82 -1.87 13.47
CA ASN A 122 3.26 -2.25 14.78
C ASN A 122 1.76 -2.58 14.68
N ASP A 123 1.08 -2.03 13.68
CA ASP A 123 -0.36 -2.22 13.44
C ASP A 123 -0.57 -3.11 12.23
N GLU A 124 -1.72 -3.77 12.15
CA GLU A 124 -2.13 -4.61 11.04
C GLU A 124 -3.62 -4.47 10.73
N VAL A 125 -4.05 -4.96 9.58
CA VAL A 125 -5.46 -5.13 9.25
C VAL A 125 -5.97 -6.37 9.96
N LEU A 126 -6.75 -6.18 11.03
CA LEU A 126 -7.32 -7.25 11.86
C LEU A 126 -8.51 -7.94 11.18
N GLU A 127 -9.37 -7.15 10.52
CA GLU A 127 -10.49 -7.65 9.72
C GLU A 127 -10.45 -6.96 8.34
N PRO A 128 -10.31 -7.73 7.25
CA PRO A 128 -10.30 -7.13 5.92
C PRO A 128 -11.64 -6.45 5.61
N PRO A 129 -11.64 -5.39 4.78
CA PRO A 129 -12.86 -4.74 4.37
C PRO A 129 -13.83 -5.70 3.67
N PRO A 130 -15.15 -5.49 3.78
CA PRO A 130 -16.11 -6.15 2.92
C PRO A 130 -15.72 -5.94 1.44
N ARG A 131 -15.81 -7.04 0.61
CA ARG A 131 -15.48 -7.03 -0.83
C ARG A 131 -13.98 -6.90 -1.16
N ALA A 132 -13.10 -6.76 -0.17
CA ALA A 132 -11.67 -6.85 -0.42
C ALA A 132 -11.25 -8.31 -0.66
N LEU A 133 -10.44 -8.52 -1.68
CA LEU A 133 -9.74 -9.76 -1.89
C LEU A 133 -8.41 -9.69 -1.14
N VAL A 134 -8.21 -10.56 -0.15
CA VAL A 134 -6.89 -10.73 0.48
C VAL A 134 -6.04 -11.59 -0.45
N THR A 135 -4.94 -11.02 -0.93
CA THR A 135 -4.09 -11.62 -1.98
C THR A 135 -2.74 -12.11 -1.47
N ALA A 136 -2.31 -11.69 -0.29
CA ALA A 136 -1.10 -12.19 0.34
C ALA A 136 -1.18 -12.18 1.87
N SER A 137 -0.40 -13.06 2.52
CA SER A 137 -0.24 -13.15 3.99
C SER A 137 1.21 -13.46 4.36
N SER A 138 1.57 -13.28 5.64
CA SER A 138 2.78 -13.80 6.26
C SER A 138 2.43 -14.70 7.45
N GLU A 139 3.45 -15.26 8.13
CA GLU A 139 3.25 -16.07 9.33
C GLU A 139 2.52 -15.29 10.43
N PHE A 140 2.82 -14.00 10.57
CA PHE A 140 2.32 -13.17 11.67
C PHE A 140 1.26 -12.13 11.25
N CYS A 141 1.14 -11.80 9.96
CA CYS A 141 0.16 -10.85 9.43
C CYS A 141 -0.74 -11.52 8.38
N GLY A 142 -2.02 -11.64 8.71
CA GLY A 142 -3.01 -12.31 7.86
C GLY A 142 -3.39 -11.52 6.60
N VAL A 143 -3.13 -10.21 6.55
CA VAL A 143 -3.48 -9.34 5.42
C VAL A 143 -2.24 -8.54 4.98
N GLN A 144 -1.31 -9.24 4.32
CA GLN A 144 -0.11 -8.62 3.74
C GLN A 144 -0.41 -7.85 2.44
N ALA A 145 -1.45 -8.25 1.73
CA ALA A 145 -1.96 -7.49 0.60
C ALA A 145 -3.47 -7.66 0.43
N LEU A 146 -4.12 -6.61 -0.03
CA LEU A 146 -5.53 -6.61 -0.41
C LEU A 146 -5.75 -5.81 -1.69
N GLU A 147 -6.83 -6.14 -2.40
CA GLU A 147 -7.29 -5.43 -3.59
C GLU A 147 -8.81 -5.43 -3.72
N PHE A 148 -9.31 -4.58 -4.60
CA PHE A 148 -10.73 -4.46 -4.93
C PHE A 148 -10.91 -4.68 -6.43
N GLU A 149 -11.68 -5.71 -6.83
CA GLU A 149 -11.85 -6.11 -8.23
C GLU A 149 -12.50 -5.02 -9.11
N GLU A 150 -13.26 -4.11 -8.50
CA GLU A 150 -14.05 -3.10 -9.21
C GLU A 150 -13.24 -1.88 -9.64
N ARG A 151 -12.02 -1.73 -9.11
CA ARG A 151 -11.16 -0.58 -9.41
C ARG A 151 -9.71 -0.88 -9.06
N ALA A 152 -8.77 -0.16 -9.65
CA ALA A 152 -7.35 -0.27 -9.36
C ALA A 152 -7.03 0.33 -7.96
N LEU A 153 -7.47 -0.35 -6.90
CA LEU A 153 -7.21 -0.01 -5.50
C LEU A 153 -6.52 -1.18 -4.82
N PHE A 154 -5.27 -0.97 -4.43
CA PHE A 154 -4.40 -1.99 -3.84
C PHE A 154 -3.79 -1.50 -2.53
N GLY A 155 -3.60 -2.40 -1.59
CA GLY A 155 -2.85 -2.14 -0.37
C GLY A 155 -1.85 -3.25 -0.09
N VAL A 156 -0.64 -2.89 0.31
CA VAL A 156 0.40 -3.82 0.76
C VAL A 156 0.95 -3.39 2.12
N GLN A 157 1.13 -4.35 3.03
CA GLN A 157 1.67 -4.10 4.36
C GLN A 157 3.17 -3.87 4.30
N PHE A 158 3.87 -4.66 3.51
CA PHE A 158 5.31 -4.59 3.31
C PHE A 158 5.73 -3.39 2.45
N HIS A 159 7.04 -3.15 2.35
CA HIS A 159 7.64 -2.02 1.64
C HIS A 159 8.26 -2.46 0.29
N PRO A 160 7.51 -2.41 -0.84
CA PRO A 160 8.05 -2.78 -2.15
C PRO A 160 9.14 -1.83 -2.67
N GLU A 161 9.21 -0.60 -2.17
CA GLU A 161 10.21 0.40 -2.52
C GLU A 161 11.60 0.11 -1.94
N VAL A 162 11.67 -0.67 -0.87
CA VAL A 162 12.92 -1.03 -0.19
C VAL A 162 13.65 -2.13 -0.94
N SER A 163 14.98 -2.01 -1.09
CA SER A 163 15.78 -2.96 -1.88
C SER A 163 15.83 -4.38 -1.31
N HIS A 164 15.53 -4.56 -0.03
CA HIS A 164 15.43 -5.87 0.61
C HIS A 164 14.14 -6.63 0.25
N THR A 165 13.12 -5.94 -0.27
CA THR A 165 11.93 -6.62 -0.81
C THR A 165 12.24 -7.20 -2.17
N GLN A 166 12.23 -8.55 -2.25
CA GLN A 166 12.35 -9.26 -3.51
C GLN A 166 11.17 -8.91 -4.42
N PHE A 167 11.43 -8.74 -5.71
CA PHE A 167 10.42 -8.36 -6.71
C PHE A 167 9.68 -7.03 -6.44
N GLY A 168 10.14 -6.19 -5.51
CA GLY A 168 9.45 -4.94 -5.16
C GLY A 168 9.26 -4.00 -6.35
N VAL A 169 10.28 -3.86 -7.23
CA VAL A 169 10.17 -3.08 -8.47
C VAL A 169 9.12 -3.68 -9.42
N ARG A 170 9.04 -5.02 -9.52
CA ARG A 170 8.03 -5.70 -10.33
C ARG A 170 6.61 -5.42 -9.81
N ILE A 171 6.42 -5.41 -8.50
CA ILE A 171 5.12 -5.09 -7.86
C ILE A 171 4.70 -3.65 -8.20
N LEU A 172 5.63 -2.69 -8.11
CA LEU A 172 5.36 -1.29 -8.50
C LEU A 172 5.04 -1.17 -10.00
N GLU A 173 5.78 -1.85 -10.87
CA GLU A 173 5.52 -1.90 -12.31
C GLU A 173 4.14 -2.50 -12.62
N ASN A 174 3.76 -3.57 -11.91
CA ASN A 174 2.47 -4.21 -12.04
C ASN A 174 1.32 -3.28 -11.64
N PHE A 175 1.49 -2.51 -10.54
CA PHE A 175 0.54 -1.47 -10.17
C PHE A 175 0.37 -0.44 -11.29
N LEU A 176 1.46 0.09 -11.84
CA LEU A 176 1.40 1.06 -12.94
C LEU A 176 0.69 0.51 -14.19
N ARG A 177 0.83 -0.78 -14.46
CA ARG A 177 0.08 -1.46 -15.55
C ARG A 177 -1.39 -1.61 -15.23
N ALA A 178 -1.73 -1.96 -13.98
CA ALA A 178 -3.13 -2.09 -13.54
C ALA A 178 -3.85 -0.74 -13.55
N ALA A 179 -3.15 0.34 -13.22
CA ALA A 179 -3.70 1.70 -13.22
C ALA A 179 -4.08 2.23 -14.62
N LYS A 180 -3.53 1.64 -15.69
CA LYS A 180 -3.83 2.03 -17.10
C LYS A 180 -5.03 1.28 -17.72
N ARG A 181 -5.59 0.32 -17.00
CA ARG A 181 -6.73 -0.50 -17.46
C ARG A 181 -8.05 0.14 -17.07
#